data_a53836f785eefb43a42e9e3b1431e41a
#
_entry.id   a53836f785eefb43a42e9e3b1431e41a
#
_cell.length_a   1.000
_cell.length_b   1.000
_cell.length_c   1.000
_cell.angle_alpha   90.00
_cell.angle_beta   90.00
_cell.angle_gamma   90.00
#
_symmetry.space_group_name_H-M   'P 1'
#
loop_
_entity.id
_entity.type
_entity.pdbx_description
1 polymer ?
#
loop_
_entity_poly.entity_id
_entity_poly.type
_entity_poly.pdbx_seq_one_letter_code
_entity_poly.pdbx_strand_id
1 'polypeptide(L)'
;MKNKIILICLITMIVTLSTSCNKFLDRDPMGQIAQDQFFNSETNANAAVLGAYRTMMNSFSFGQSIVIVPEFSAGHVRHSASFPEYQNFAEHKIQAINPWTANMWQAVYATINAANQIIEEVPNMTPAMITGEKKNIFVGEAKFIRALNYFFLVRAFNKVPLKLTYTKEGDNFDIPESGKEAIYTQIVNDLTEAVAALPQANPNTGDAAKGRASYWAAKALLAKVYLYQAAFTNDYKKAADLANEIITTAGFGLVTDFSTIWTTQNTNEAIFEIQFDDQATNPLAAVANDNASVLFFAKDSTIQDLYSPQDKRRAFTVKKGSKNNYFMGKFPNFSPASQNLTVIRLAEIYLIHAEAQARVDNSVSTAAYNSLKAVQDRAGVTVPISTYSNLEAFITAVQEEKEKELMFEGETWFDYSRTKLALRKYDTLTDERYLLYPIPSAQIALGTGLTQNPGY
;
A
#
# COMPACT_ATOMS: atom_id res chain seq x y z
N MET A 1 68.71 33.61 -34.45
CA MET A 1 68.48 32.14 -34.36
C MET A 1 67.93 31.74 -32.99
N LYS A 2 68.43 32.21 -31.85
CA LYS A 2 67.96 31.85 -30.49
C LYS A 2 66.45 32.07 -30.26
N ASN A 3 65.86 33.18 -30.72
CA ASN A 3 64.45 33.47 -30.50
C ASN A 3 63.50 32.54 -31.30
N LYS A 4 63.90 32.02 -32.46
CA LYS A 4 63.12 31.06 -33.25
C LYS A 4 63.09 29.68 -32.57
N ILE A 5 64.20 29.30 -31.94
CA ILE A 5 64.28 28.00 -31.23
C ILE A 5 63.41 28.04 -29.96
N ILE A 6 63.42 29.12 -29.21
CA ILE A 6 62.58 29.31 -28.03
C ILE A 6 61.07 29.27 -28.42
N LEU A 7 60.70 29.92 -29.52
CA LEU A 7 59.28 29.91 -30.01
C LEU A 7 58.84 28.49 -30.42
N ILE A 8 59.69 27.71 -31.09
CA ILE A 8 59.41 26.33 -31.50
C ILE A 8 59.29 25.42 -30.25
N CYS A 9 60.17 25.56 -29.26
CA CYS A 9 60.06 24.82 -27.99
C CYS A 9 58.77 25.15 -27.22
N LEU A 10 58.34 26.43 -27.19
CA LEU A 10 57.09 26.84 -26.57
C LEU A 10 55.84 26.26 -27.29
N ILE A 11 55.82 26.28 -28.62
CA ILE A 11 54.73 25.71 -29.43
C ILE A 11 54.66 24.18 -29.23
N THR A 12 55.80 23.49 -29.19
CA THR A 12 55.85 22.05 -28.97
C THR A 12 55.36 21.69 -27.55
N MET A 13 55.70 22.48 -26.54
CA MET A 13 55.24 22.30 -25.18
C MET A 13 53.71 22.55 -25.02
N ILE A 14 53.12 23.48 -25.75
CA ILE A 14 51.66 23.74 -25.77
C ILE A 14 50.92 22.59 -26.46
N VAL A 15 51.45 22.03 -27.54
CA VAL A 15 50.85 20.91 -28.26
C VAL A 15 50.90 19.60 -27.47
N THR A 16 51.92 19.38 -26.64
CA THR A 16 51.98 18.20 -25.75
C THR A 16 51.08 18.29 -24.53
N LEU A 17 50.65 19.51 -24.12
CA LEU A 17 49.71 19.74 -23.01
C LEU A 17 48.25 19.56 -23.43
N SER A 18 47.94 19.54 -24.73
CA SER A 18 46.59 19.37 -25.24
C SER A 18 46.18 17.91 -25.50
N THR A 19 47.06 16.95 -25.29
CA THR A 19 46.71 15.52 -25.28
C THR A 19 46.34 15.08 -23.86
N SER A 20 45.34 15.75 -23.27
CA SER A 20 44.72 15.28 -22.03
C SER A 20 43.90 14.03 -22.36
N CYS A 21 44.26 12.91 -21.76
CA CYS A 21 43.51 11.67 -21.85
C CYS A 21 42.13 11.88 -21.18
N ASN A 22 41.09 12.11 -21.94
CA ASN A 22 39.70 12.18 -21.45
C ASN A 22 39.30 10.92 -20.65
N LYS A 23 39.91 9.76 -20.93
CA LYS A 23 39.66 8.50 -20.19
C LYS A 23 40.15 8.46 -18.74
N PHE A 24 40.95 9.43 -18.27
CA PHE A 24 41.40 9.44 -16.87
C PHE A 24 40.39 10.09 -15.92
N LEU A 25 39.45 10.87 -16.46
CA LEU A 25 38.40 11.53 -15.70
C LEU A 25 37.06 10.72 -15.73
N ASP A 26 36.89 9.82 -16.69
CA ASP A 26 35.79 8.88 -16.77
C ASP A 26 36.10 7.64 -15.91
N ARG A 27 36.23 7.82 -14.61
CA ARG A 27 36.18 6.69 -13.68
C ARG A 27 34.74 6.51 -13.23
N ASP A 28 34.18 5.34 -13.54
CA ASP A 28 32.97 4.89 -12.88
C ASP A 28 33.14 5.05 -11.36
N PRO A 29 32.17 5.58 -10.64
CA PRO A 29 32.27 5.75 -9.18
C PRO A 29 32.62 4.39 -8.55
N MET A 30 33.74 4.30 -7.86
CA MET A 30 34.16 3.06 -7.18
C MET A 30 33.08 2.74 -6.11
N GLY A 31 32.33 1.65 -6.34
CA GLY A 31 31.26 1.19 -5.45
C GLY A 31 29.84 1.43 -5.96
N GLN A 32 29.63 2.03 -7.13
CA GLN A 32 28.34 2.05 -7.82
C GLN A 32 28.42 1.21 -9.10
N ILE A 33 27.53 0.22 -9.19
CA ILE A 33 27.34 -0.52 -10.44
C ILE A 33 26.59 0.41 -11.38
N ALA A 34 27.11 0.64 -12.59
CA ALA A 34 26.39 1.41 -13.60
C ALA A 34 25.02 0.73 -13.85
N GLN A 35 23.97 1.53 -14.00
CA GLN A 35 22.59 1.04 -14.03
C GLN A 35 22.36 0.02 -15.16
N ASP A 36 23.00 0.20 -16.30
CA ASP A 36 22.99 -0.70 -17.47
C ASP A 36 23.70 -2.04 -17.23
N GLN A 37 24.56 -2.12 -16.20
CA GLN A 37 25.30 -3.34 -15.83
C GLN A 37 24.67 -4.07 -14.63
N PHE A 38 23.63 -3.53 -14.00
CA PHE A 38 23.04 -4.11 -12.79
C PHE A 38 22.30 -5.42 -13.11
N PHE A 39 21.48 -5.46 -14.16
CA PHE A 39 20.65 -6.62 -14.51
C PHE A 39 21.45 -7.68 -15.33
N ASN A 40 22.48 -8.25 -14.73
CA ASN A 40 23.39 -9.22 -15.38
C ASN A 40 23.33 -10.63 -14.78
N SER A 41 22.54 -10.85 -13.74
CA SER A 41 22.39 -12.14 -13.05
C SER A 41 21.04 -12.25 -12.33
N GLU A 42 20.57 -13.49 -12.10
CA GLU A 42 19.37 -13.77 -11.30
C GLU A 42 19.48 -13.15 -9.89
N THR A 43 20.67 -13.19 -9.29
CA THR A 43 20.92 -12.60 -7.97
C THR A 43 20.64 -11.10 -7.96
N ASN A 44 21.13 -10.37 -8.98
CA ASN A 44 20.91 -8.93 -9.08
C ASN A 44 19.45 -8.59 -9.40
N ALA A 45 18.80 -9.36 -10.29
CA ALA A 45 17.38 -9.20 -10.55
C ALA A 45 16.53 -9.44 -9.27
N ASN A 46 16.86 -10.47 -8.50
CA ASN A 46 16.21 -10.71 -7.19
C ASN A 46 16.47 -9.56 -6.19
N ALA A 47 17.69 -9.02 -6.17
CA ALA A 47 18.03 -7.87 -5.32
C ALA A 47 17.20 -6.63 -5.70
N ALA A 48 16.94 -6.39 -7.01
CA ALA A 48 16.04 -5.34 -7.46
C ALA A 48 14.61 -5.53 -6.93
N VAL A 49 14.08 -6.77 -7.00
CA VAL A 49 12.75 -7.10 -6.48
C VAL A 49 12.67 -6.86 -4.98
N LEU A 50 13.66 -7.32 -4.22
CA LEU A 50 13.74 -7.06 -2.77
C LEU A 50 13.88 -5.56 -2.47
N GLY A 51 14.61 -4.82 -3.31
CA GLY A 51 14.70 -3.36 -3.24
C GLY A 51 13.33 -2.68 -3.42
N ALA A 52 12.52 -3.16 -4.37
CA ALA A 52 11.16 -2.64 -4.57
C ALA A 52 10.26 -2.90 -3.34
N TYR A 53 10.31 -4.09 -2.72
CA TYR A 53 9.60 -4.33 -1.46
C TYR A 53 10.12 -3.41 -0.34
N ARG A 54 11.44 -3.18 -0.27
CA ARG A 54 12.03 -2.32 0.74
C ARG A 54 11.58 -0.87 0.63
N THR A 55 11.30 -0.35 -0.57
CA THR A 55 10.75 1.01 -0.71
C THR A 55 9.39 1.17 -0.03
N MET A 56 8.58 0.11 0.04
CA MET A 56 7.30 0.13 0.75
C MET A 56 7.45 0.21 2.28
N MET A 57 8.61 -0.17 2.83
CA MET A 57 8.89 -0.07 4.27
C MET A 57 9.14 1.37 4.74
N ASN A 58 9.28 2.32 3.81
CA ASN A 58 9.53 3.73 4.12
C ASN A 58 8.40 4.32 5.00
N SER A 59 8.76 5.21 5.93
CA SER A 59 7.80 5.87 6.83
C SER A 59 6.73 6.71 6.11
N PHE A 60 7.01 7.19 4.91
CA PHE A 60 6.03 7.89 4.08
C PHE A 60 5.21 6.95 3.16
N SER A 61 5.48 5.66 3.22
CA SER A 61 4.76 4.61 2.50
C SER A 61 4.02 3.71 3.49
N PHE A 62 3.94 2.40 3.21
CA PHE A 62 3.28 1.40 4.08
C PHE A 62 3.95 1.27 5.45
N GLY A 63 5.22 1.65 5.61
CA GLY A 63 5.87 1.64 6.92
C GLY A 63 5.15 2.49 7.97
N GLN A 64 4.43 3.56 7.57
CA GLN A 64 3.66 4.38 8.50
C GLN A 64 2.53 5.17 7.83
N SER A 65 2.84 6.10 6.90
CA SER A 65 1.90 7.16 6.51
C SER A 65 0.68 6.63 5.76
N ILE A 66 0.82 5.63 4.89
CA ILE A 66 -0.30 5.02 4.16
C ILE A 66 -1.29 4.33 5.11
N VAL A 67 -0.84 3.91 6.29
CA VAL A 67 -1.70 3.33 7.33
C VAL A 67 -2.28 4.43 8.21
N ILE A 68 -1.40 5.28 8.79
CA ILE A 68 -1.84 6.18 9.87
C ILE A 68 -2.64 7.39 9.38
N VAL A 69 -2.35 7.91 8.18
CA VAL A 69 -3.05 9.10 7.65
C VAL A 69 -4.54 8.80 7.38
N PRO A 70 -4.93 7.68 6.73
CA PRO A 70 -6.34 7.31 6.63
C PRO A 70 -7.02 7.05 7.97
N GLU A 71 -6.29 6.59 9.00
CA GLU A 71 -6.83 6.41 10.34
C GLU A 71 -7.12 7.75 11.04
N PHE A 72 -6.36 8.82 10.74
CA PHE A 72 -6.73 10.18 11.14
C PHE A 72 -8.03 10.62 10.46
N SER A 73 -8.17 10.41 9.14
CA SER A 73 -9.39 10.73 8.41
C SER A 73 -10.59 9.92 8.88
N ALA A 74 -10.38 8.69 9.34
CA ALA A 74 -11.41 7.86 9.96
C ALA A 74 -11.72 8.25 11.41
N GLY A 75 -10.95 9.16 12.01
CA GLY A 75 -11.14 9.61 13.39
C GLY A 75 -10.73 8.60 14.46
N HIS A 76 -9.90 7.62 14.13
CA HIS A 76 -9.49 6.55 15.04
C HIS A 76 -8.25 6.88 15.89
N VAL A 77 -7.45 7.81 15.43
CA VAL A 77 -6.15 8.13 16.05
C VAL A 77 -5.99 9.62 16.34
N ARG A 78 -5.08 9.92 17.26
CA ARG A 78 -4.59 11.27 17.55
C ARG A 78 -3.08 11.29 17.69
N HIS A 79 -2.46 12.42 17.46
CA HIS A 79 -1.04 12.62 17.70
C HIS A 79 -0.78 12.97 19.18
N SER A 80 0.42 12.69 19.69
CA SER A 80 0.83 13.00 21.07
C SER A 80 0.97 14.49 21.34
N ALA A 81 1.23 15.30 20.31
CA ALA A 81 1.33 16.74 20.34
C ALA A 81 0.36 17.39 19.34
N SER A 82 0.20 18.71 19.42
CA SER A 82 -0.59 19.44 18.43
C SER A 82 0.21 19.57 17.13
N PHE A 83 -0.20 18.82 16.12
CA PHE A 83 0.34 18.90 14.76
C PHE A 83 -0.83 19.21 13.80
N PRO A 84 -0.94 20.48 13.36
CA PRO A 84 -2.03 20.91 12.48
C PRO A 84 -2.14 20.06 11.22
N GLU A 85 -1.02 19.57 10.68
CA GLU A 85 -0.94 18.77 9.46
C GLU A 85 -1.67 17.42 9.61
N TYR A 86 -1.60 16.76 10.76
CA TYR A 86 -2.36 15.55 11.05
C TYR A 86 -3.81 15.87 11.42
N GLN A 87 -4.04 16.96 12.17
CA GLN A 87 -5.38 17.36 12.56
C GLN A 87 -6.24 17.73 11.36
N ASN A 88 -5.65 18.30 10.30
CA ASN A 88 -6.35 18.60 9.05
C ASN A 88 -7.00 17.35 8.43
N PHE A 89 -6.40 16.17 8.57
CA PHE A 89 -7.03 14.91 8.11
C PHE A 89 -8.23 14.54 8.99
N ALA A 90 -8.09 14.62 10.31
CA ALA A 90 -9.16 14.31 11.25
C ALA A 90 -10.35 15.29 11.17
N GLU A 91 -10.12 16.53 10.74
CA GLU A 91 -11.13 17.56 10.54
C GLU A 91 -11.63 17.65 9.11
N HIS A 92 -11.11 16.84 8.18
CA HIS A 92 -11.42 16.88 6.75
C HIS A 92 -11.19 18.26 6.11
N LYS A 93 -10.13 18.96 6.55
CA LYS A 93 -9.71 20.29 6.07
C LYS A 93 -8.28 20.27 5.54
N ILE A 94 -7.98 19.24 4.77
CA ILE A 94 -6.62 19.00 4.27
C ILE A 94 -6.26 20.10 3.27
N GLN A 95 -5.10 20.71 3.43
CA GLN A 95 -4.60 21.72 2.52
C GLN A 95 -3.68 21.11 1.46
N ALA A 96 -3.67 21.66 0.25
CA ALA A 96 -2.81 21.18 -0.85
C ALA A 96 -1.30 21.28 -0.57
N ILE A 97 -0.90 22.11 0.39
CA ILE A 97 0.48 22.23 0.88
C ILE A 97 0.81 21.25 2.02
N ASN A 98 -0.14 20.38 2.42
CA ASN A 98 0.09 19.43 3.51
C ASN A 98 1.26 18.51 3.18
N PRO A 99 2.32 18.45 4.02
CA PRO A 99 3.53 17.68 3.72
C PRO A 99 3.29 16.17 3.68
N TRP A 100 2.29 15.65 4.39
CA TRP A 100 2.01 14.22 4.42
C TRP A 100 1.43 13.72 3.10
N THR A 101 0.57 14.49 2.43
CA THR A 101 0.11 14.16 1.08
C THR A 101 1.26 14.16 0.08
N ALA A 102 2.17 15.15 0.16
CA ALA A 102 3.34 15.24 -0.71
C ALA A 102 4.33 14.09 -0.48
N ASN A 103 4.62 13.77 0.77
CA ASN A 103 5.55 12.71 1.13
C ASN A 103 5.03 11.32 0.73
N MET A 104 3.73 11.04 0.97
CA MET A 104 3.11 9.78 0.51
C MET A 104 3.15 9.67 -1.01
N TRP A 105 2.81 10.73 -1.73
CA TRP A 105 2.89 10.78 -3.19
C TRP A 105 4.29 10.41 -3.69
N GLN A 106 5.33 11.07 -3.17
CA GLN A 106 6.71 10.83 -3.58
C GLN A 106 7.17 9.39 -3.25
N ALA A 107 6.87 8.90 -2.05
CA ALA A 107 7.27 7.56 -1.63
C ALA A 107 6.61 6.46 -2.49
N VAL A 108 5.33 6.64 -2.82
CA VAL A 108 4.59 5.70 -3.66
C VAL A 108 5.13 5.71 -5.10
N TYR A 109 5.41 6.89 -5.67
CA TYR A 109 6.02 6.96 -7.01
C TYR A 109 7.44 6.43 -7.05
N ALA A 110 8.23 6.56 -5.97
CA ALA A 110 9.53 5.90 -5.87
C ALA A 110 9.41 4.36 -5.95
N THR A 111 8.39 3.80 -5.28
CA THR A 111 8.10 2.36 -5.36
C THR A 111 7.66 1.95 -6.77
N ILE A 112 6.76 2.71 -7.39
CA ILE A 112 6.32 2.49 -8.78
C ILE A 112 7.51 2.52 -9.74
N ASN A 113 8.43 3.47 -9.55
CA ASN A 113 9.64 3.58 -10.39
C ASN A 113 10.54 2.34 -10.25
N ALA A 114 10.74 1.83 -9.03
CA ALA A 114 11.50 0.60 -8.80
C ALA A 114 10.82 -0.61 -9.44
N ALA A 115 9.50 -0.73 -9.33
CA ALA A 115 8.73 -1.79 -10.00
C ALA A 115 8.82 -1.68 -11.52
N ASN A 116 8.71 -0.48 -12.09
CA ASN A 116 8.83 -0.24 -13.53
C ASN A 116 10.20 -0.69 -14.06
N GLN A 117 11.28 -0.43 -13.32
CA GLN A 117 12.62 -0.86 -13.70
C GLN A 117 12.71 -2.39 -13.85
N ILE A 118 12.14 -3.13 -12.91
CA ILE A 118 12.11 -4.60 -12.97
C ILE A 118 11.28 -5.08 -14.16
N ILE A 119 10.11 -4.49 -14.38
CA ILE A 119 9.18 -4.83 -15.47
C ILE A 119 9.84 -4.60 -16.85
N GLU A 120 10.66 -3.57 -16.97
CA GLU A 120 11.32 -3.21 -18.23
C GLU A 120 12.63 -4.00 -18.45
N GLU A 121 13.47 -4.16 -17.41
CA GLU A 121 14.82 -4.71 -17.57
C GLU A 121 14.88 -6.24 -17.48
N VAL A 122 14.13 -6.87 -16.57
CA VAL A 122 14.20 -8.32 -16.37
C VAL A 122 13.83 -9.12 -17.62
N PRO A 123 12.82 -8.76 -18.43
CA PRO A 123 12.52 -9.46 -19.69
C PRO A 123 13.68 -9.46 -20.69
N ASN A 124 14.52 -8.42 -20.70
CA ASN A 124 15.64 -8.24 -21.61
C ASN A 124 16.88 -9.07 -21.23
N MET A 125 16.94 -9.63 -20.02
CA MET A 125 18.05 -10.47 -19.57
C MET A 125 18.14 -11.75 -20.43
N THR A 126 19.35 -12.24 -20.70
CA THR A 126 19.55 -13.46 -21.50
C THR A 126 19.24 -14.73 -20.70
N PRO A 127 18.97 -15.88 -21.36
CA PRO A 127 18.78 -17.16 -20.67
C PRO A 127 19.99 -17.64 -19.85
N ALA A 128 21.19 -17.14 -20.15
CA ALA A 128 22.40 -17.42 -19.36
C ALA A 128 22.42 -16.65 -18.02
N MET A 129 21.70 -15.55 -17.93
CA MET A 129 21.63 -14.69 -16.74
C MET A 129 20.52 -15.13 -15.78
N ILE A 130 19.38 -15.59 -16.33
CA ILE A 130 18.18 -15.91 -15.55
C ILE A 130 17.26 -16.87 -16.33
N THR A 131 16.58 -17.78 -15.65
CA THR A 131 15.60 -18.67 -16.27
C THR A 131 14.32 -17.93 -16.66
N GLY A 132 13.60 -18.44 -17.68
CA GLY A 132 12.31 -17.85 -18.09
C GLY A 132 11.26 -17.86 -16.97
N GLU A 133 11.23 -18.92 -16.16
CA GLU A 133 10.35 -19.03 -14.99
C GLU A 133 10.63 -17.92 -13.98
N LYS A 134 11.90 -17.70 -13.62
CA LYS A 134 12.28 -16.65 -12.67
C LYS A 134 11.99 -15.25 -13.21
N LYS A 135 12.19 -15.01 -14.52
CA LYS A 135 11.76 -13.75 -15.15
C LYS A 135 10.28 -13.48 -14.92
N ASN A 136 9.43 -14.47 -15.21
CA ASN A 136 7.98 -14.34 -15.05
C ASN A 136 7.61 -14.04 -13.60
N ILE A 137 8.21 -14.75 -12.64
CA ILE A 137 7.96 -14.53 -11.21
C ILE A 137 8.38 -13.10 -10.82
N PHE A 138 9.58 -12.64 -11.15
CA PHE A 138 10.06 -11.31 -10.75
C PHE A 138 9.25 -10.18 -11.39
N VAL A 139 8.86 -10.33 -12.65
CA VAL A 139 7.99 -9.37 -13.34
C VAL A 139 6.59 -9.40 -12.72
N GLY A 140 6.05 -10.58 -12.37
CA GLY A 140 4.76 -10.73 -11.69
C GLY A 140 4.74 -10.05 -10.33
N GLU A 141 5.81 -10.20 -9.53
CA GLU A 141 5.95 -9.50 -8.25
C GLU A 141 6.03 -7.98 -8.43
N ALA A 142 6.81 -7.50 -9.42
CA ALA A 142 6.92 -6.08 -9.70
C ALA A 142 5.57 -5.48 -10.17
N LYS A 143 4.77 -6.21 -10.96
CA LYS A 143 3.42 -5.81 -11.35
C LYS A 143 2.48 -5.76 -10.17
N PHE A 144 2.53 -6.74 -9.26
CA PHE A 144 1.77 -6.69 -8.00
C PHE A 144 2.13 -5.44 -7.17
N ILE A 145 3.42 -5.14 -7.00
CA ILE A 145 3.89 -3.97 -6.26
C ILE A 145 3.37 -2.68 -6.93
N ARG A 146 3.49 -2.56 -8.26
CA ARG A 146 3.00 -1.40 -9.01
C ARG A 146 1.49 -1.23 -8.85
N ALA A 147 0.74 -2.30 -9.00
CA ALA A 147 -0.71 -2.31 -8.84
C ALA A 147 -1.15 -1.89 -7.42
N LEU A 148 -0.52 -2.41 -6.38
CA LEU A 148 -0.81 -2.06 -4.98
C LEU A 148 -0.60 -0.55 -4.74
N ASN A 149 0.48 0.00 -5.29
CA ASN A 149 0.82 1.42 -5.12
C ASN A 149 -0.12 2.33 -5.94
N TYR A 150 -0.47 1.98 -7.18
CA TYR A 150 -1.50 2.70 -7.93
C TYR A 150 -2.88 2.60 -7.30
N PHE A 151 -3.21 1.46 -6.68
CA PHE A 151 -4.47 1.30 -5.96
C PHE A 151 -4.56 2.25 -4.74
N PHE A 152 -3.47 2.47 -4.03
CA PHE A 152 -3.44 3.52 -3.01
C PHE A 152 -3.66 4.91 -3.63
N LEU A 153 -2.90 5.25 -4.69
CA LEU A 153 -2.98 6.56 -5.34
C LEU A 153 -4.38 6.88 -5.85
N VAL A 154 -5.03 5.95 -6.54
CA VAL A 154 -6.36 6.20 -7.12
C VAL A 154 -7.43 6.35 -6.04
N ARG A 155 -7.32 5.62 -4.92
CA ARG A 155 -8.25 5.77 -3.78
C ARG A 155 -8.07 7.11 -3.07
N ALA A 156 -6.82 7.54 -2.90
CA ALA A 156 -6.48 8.78 -2.20
C ALA A 156 -6.74 10.03 -3.06
N PHE A 157 -6.37 10.01 -4.34
CA PHE A 157 -6.29 11.19 -5.20
C PHE A 157 -7.19 11.16 -6.44
N ASN A 158 -7.82 10.03 -6.75
CA ASN A 158 -8.72 9.79 -7.89
C ASN A 158 -8.05 9.85 -9.27
N LYS A 159 -7.21 10.85 -9.53
CA LYS A 159 -6.51 11.08 -10.79
C LYS A 159 -5.03 11.34 -10.50
N VAL A 160 -4.15 10.67 -11.24
CA VAL A 160 -2.69 10.77 -11.04
C VAL A 160 -1.97 10.45 -12.36
N PRO A 161 -0.70 10.88 -12.55
CA PRO A 161 0.11 10.44 -13.68
C PRO A 161 0.26 8.93 -13.72
N LEU A 162 -0.08 8.30 -14.84
CA LEU A 162 0.09 6.87 -15.06
C LEU A 162 1.47 6.62 -15.70
N LYS A 163 2.51 6.53 -14.87
CA LYS A 163 3.89 6.28 -15.29
C LYS A 163 4.15 4.77 -15.33
N LEU A 164 4.38 4.21 -16.52
CA LEU A 164 4.56 2.78 -16.74
C LEU A 164 6.00 2.38 -17.08
N THR A 165 6.89 3.36 -17.25
CA THR A 165 8.33 3.16 -17.46
C THR A 165 9.12 3.75 -16.31
N TYR A 166 10.32 3.20 -16.01
CA TYR A 166 11.17 3.83 -15.00
C TYR A 166 11.85 5.08 -15.56
N THR A 167 12.28 5.96 -14.66
CA THR A 167 12.90 7.24 -15.00
C THR A 167 14.33 7.03 -15.47
N LYS A 168 14.66 7.55 -16.66
CA LYS A 168 15.99 7.56 -17.28
C LYS A 168 16.51 8.99 -17.40
N GLU A 169 17.82 9.14 -17.56
CA GLU A 169 18.40 10.44 -17.89
C GLU A 169 17.84 10.96 -19.20
N GLY A 170 17.43 12.22 -19.24
CA GLY A 170 16.82 12.86 -20.41
C GLY A 170 15.33 12.60 -20.64
N ASP A 171 14.67 11.83 -19.76
CA ASP A 171 13.22 11.62 -19.87
C ASP A 171 12.43 12.92 -19.71
N ASN A 172 11.30 12.98 -20.42
CA ASN A 172 10.30 14.00 -20.16
C ASN A 172 9.53 13.65 -18.89
N PHE A 173 9.59 14.54 -17.89
CA PHE A 173 8.87 14.37 -16.61
C PHE A 173 7.45 14.94 -16.66
N ASP A 174 7.06 15.60 -17.74
CA ASP A 174 5.72 16.16 -17.92
C ASP A 174 4.73 15.08 -18.39
N ILE A 175 4.29 14.26 -17.43
CA ILE A 175 3.30 13.21 -17.66
C ILE A 175 1.94 13.72 -17.17
N PRO A 176 0.94 13.87 -18.05
CA PRO A 176 -0.38 14.36 -17.65
C PRO A 176 -1.09 13.36 -16.71
N GLU A 177 -2.07 13.88 -15.98
CA GLU A 177 -2.94 13.05 -15.15
C GLU A 177 -3.76 12.06 -15.99
N SER A 178 -3.97 10.89 -15.46
CA SER A 178 -4.91 9.90 -15.98
C SER A 178 -6.12 9.81 -15.04
N GLY A 179 -7.30 9.65 -15.60
CA GLY A 179 -8.53 9.44 -14.83
C GLY A 179 -8.57 8.06 -14.17
N LYS A 180 -9.42 7.93 -13.16
CA LYS A 180 -9.55 6.69 -12.37
C LYS A 180 -9.79 5.45 -13.23
N GLU A 181 -10.58 5.54 -14.30
CA GLU A 181 -10.91 4.41 -15.17
C GLU A 181 -9.66 3.82 -15.84
N ALA A 182 -8.77 4.68 -16.35
CA ALA A 182 -7.51 4.25 -16.95
C ALA A 182 -6.57 3.64 -15.91
N ILE A 183 -6.52 4.21 -14.71
CA ILE A 183 -5.69 3.72 -13.61
C ILE A 183 -6.20 2.34 -13.15
N TYR A 184 -7.51 2.17 -12.93
CA TYR A 184 -8.10 0.86 -12.59
C TYR A 184 -7.87 -0.18 -13.68
N THR A 185 -7.95 0.20 -14.96
CA THR A 185 -7.63 -0.69 -16.08
C THR A 185 -6.19 -1.18 -16.00
N GLN A 186 -5.24 -0.30 -15.72
CA GLN A 186 -3.83 -0.69 -15.58
C GLN A 186 -3.60 -1.58 -14.35
N ILE A 187 -4.22 -1.26 -13.21
CA ILE A 187 -4.14 -2.09 -12.00
C ILE A 187 -4.67 -3.50 -12.27
N VAL A 188 -5.81 -3.62 -12.93
CA VAL A 188 -6.42 -4.93 -13.29
C VAL A 188 -5.51 -5.70 -14.24
N ASN A 189 -4.92 -5.04 -15.24
CA ASN A 189 -3.98 -5.67 -16.17
C ASN A 189 -2.74 -6.20 -15.41
N ASP A 190 -2.12 -5.36 -14.58
CA ASP A 190 -0.95 -5.76 -13.80
C ASP A 190 -1.25 -6.96 -12.88
N LEU A 191 -2.38 -6.94 -12.19
CA LEU A 191 -2.76 -8.03 -11.30
C LEU A 191 -3.15 -9.31 -12.05
N THR A 192 -3.80 -9.20 -13.21
CA THR A 192 -4.12 -10.36 -14.06
C THR A 192 -2.85 -11.05 -14.55
N GLU A 193 -1.86 -10.27 -14.98
CA GLU A 193 -0.58 -10.79 -15.41
C GLU A 193 0.25 -11.33 -14.21
N ALA A 194 0.16 -10.69 -13.04
CA ALA A 194 0.77 -11.20 -11.82
C ALA A 194 0.17 -12.57 -11.41
N VAL A 195 -1.15 -12.72 -11.46
CA VAL A 195 -1.83 -14.01 -11.22
C VAL A 195 -1.34 -15.09 -12.19
N ALA A 196 -1.17 -14.77 -13.47
CA ALA A 196 -0.68 -15.73 -14.47
C ALA A 196 0.81 -16.12 -14.26
N ALA A 197 1.60 -15.23 -13.69
CA ALA A 197 3.05 -15.39 -13.55
C ALA A 197 3.49 -15.99 -12.20
N LEU A 198 2.72 -15.75 -11.14
CA LEU A 198 3.11 -16.14 -9.78
C LEU A 198 2.67 -17.57 -9.45
N PRO A 199 3.50 -18.36 -8.74
CA PRO A 199 3.16 -19.72 -8.36
C PRO A 199 2.03 -19.77 -7.33
N GLN A 200 1.15 -20.76 -7.44
CA GLN A 200 0.06 -21.00 -6.47
C GLN A 200 0.61 -21.39 -5.09
N ALA A 201 1.55 -22.31 -5.06
CA ALA A 201 2.28 -22.62 -3.85
C ALA A 201 3.28 -21.50 -3.59
N ASN A 202 3.21 -20.85 -2.43
CA ASN A 202 4.21 -19.89 -2.05
C ASN A 202 5.56 -20.59 -1.90
N PRO A 203 6.58 -20.28 -2.74
CA PRO A 203 7.87 -20.94 -2.65
C PRO A 203 8.66 -20.50 -1.41
N ASN A 204 8.23 -19.40 -0.78
CA ASN A 204 8.84 -18.90 0.45
C ASN A 204 8.27 -19.69 1.64
N THR A 205 9.15 -20.22 2.45
CA THR A 205 8.82 -20.95 3.68
C THR A 205 9.37 -20.22 4.90
N GLY A 206 8.84 -20.52 6.08
CA GLY A 206 9.26 -19.89 7.33
C GLY A 206 8.69 -18.49 7.53
N ASP A 207 9.38 -17.68 8.31
CA ASP A 207 8.88 -16.38 8.80
C ASP A 207 8.64 -15.34 7.69
N ALA A 208 9.30 -15.49 6.54
CA ALA A 208 9.12 -14.61 5.38
C ALA A 208 8.06 -15.10 4.37
N ALA A 209 7.29 -16.14 4.70
CA ALA A 209 6.38 -16.82 3.77
C ALA A 209 5.32 -15.89 3.13
N LYS A 210 4.94 -14.82 3.81
CA LYS A 210 3.94 -13.84 3.33
C LYS A 210 4.57 -12.54 2.81
N GLY A 211 5.90 -12.42 2.84
CA GLY A 211 6.62 -11.18 2.51
C GLY A 211 6.82 -10.93 1.02
N ARG A 212 6.48 -11.89 0.17
CA ARG A 212 6.53 -11.72 -1.29
C ARG A 212 5.17 -12.03 -1.90
N ALA A 213 4.86 -11.35 -3.00
CA ALA A 213 3.61 -11.57 -3.71
C ALA A 213 3.50 -13.03 -4.19
N SER A 214 2.34 -13.62 -4.01
CA SER A 214 1.96 -14.94 -4.48
C SER A 214 0.75 -14.85 -5.41
N TYR A 215 0.43 -15.93 -6.08
CA TYR A 215 -0.81 -16.08 -6.83
C TYR A 215 -2.04 -15.63 -6.01
N TRP A 216 -2.12 -16.09 -4.76
CA TRP A 216 -3.25 -15.75 -3.88
C TRP A 216 -3.22 -14.30 -3.39
N ALA A 217 -2.03 -13.72 -3.18
CA ALA A 217 -1.91 -12.30 -2.85
C ALA A 217 -2.37 -11.42 -4.02
N ALA A 218 -1.99 -11.78 -5.26
CA ALA A 218 -2.43 -11.07 -6.45
C ALA A 218 -3.96 -11.19 -6.67
N LYS A 219 -4.55 -12.38 -6.47
CA LYS A 219 -6.01 -12.57 -6.53
C LYS A 219 -6.74 -11.81 -5.43
N ALA A 220 -6.22 -11.80 -4.22
CA ALA A 220 -6.83 -11.10 -3.10
C ALA A 220 -6.85 -9.59 -3.32
N LEU A 221 -5.74 -9.02 -3.80
CA LEU A 221 -5.71 -7.62 -4.19
C LEU A 221 -6.66 -7.34 -5.37
N LEU A 222 -6.74 -8.23 -6.35
CA LEU A 222 -7.64 -8.09 -7.49
C LEU A 222 -9.13 -8.12 -7.06
N ALA A 223 -9.50 -8.99 -6.12
CA ALA A 223 -10.85 -9.02 -5.55
C ALA A 223 -11.20 -7.68 -4.87
N LYS A 224 -10.26 -7.13 -4.09
CA LYS A 224 -10.41 -5.81 -3.46
C LYS A 224 -10.52 -4.69 -4.49
N VAL A 225 -9.69 -4.69 -5.53
CA VAL A 225 -9.73 -3.72 -6.65
C VAL A 225 -11.08 -3.78 -7.37
N TYR A 226 -11.61 -4.96 -7.67
CA TYR A 226 -12.92 -5.10 -8.30
C TYR A 226 -14.06 -4.59 -7.41
N LEU A 227 -13.99 -4.79 -6.09
CA LEU A 227 -14.99 -4.22 -5.17
C LEU A 227 -15.00 -2.69 -5.25
N TYR A 228 -13.83 -2.06 -5.31
CA TYR A 228 -13.71 -0.60 -5.44
C TYR A 228 -14.14 -0.11 -6.82
N GLN A 229 -13.78 -0.82 -7.88
CA GLN A 229 -14.22 -0.53 -9.24
C GLN A 229 -15.75 -0.65 -9.38
N ALA A 230 -16.37 -1.63 -8.71
CA ALA A 230 -17.80 -1.84 -8.72
C ALA A 230 -18.60 -0.63 -8.14
N ALA A 231 -17.99 0.20 -7.30
CA ALA A 231 -18.64 1.40 -6.79
C ALA A 231 -19.03 2.42 -7.89
N PHE A 232 -18.38 2.37 -9.07
CA PHE A 232 -18.73 3.23 -10.20
C PHE A 232 -19.13 2.47 -11.47
N THR A 233 -18.87 1.16 -11.56
CA THR A 233 -19.32 0.30 -12.67
C THR A 233 -20.58 -0.48 -12.36
N ASN A 234 -20.93 -0.62 -11.09
CA ASN A 234 -22.01 -1.48 -10.56
C ASN A 234 -21.84 -2.98 -10.89
N ASP A 235 -20.60 -3.43 -11.24
CA ASP A 235 -20.30 -4.84 -11.51
C ASP A 235 -19.56 -5.47 -10.32
N TYR A 236 -20.33 -6.02 -9.37
CA TYR A 236 -19.79 -6.68 -8.17
C TYR A 236 -19.43 -8.15 -8.38
N LYS A 237 -19.80 -8.76 -9.53
CA LYS A 237 -19.67 -10.20 -9.72
C LYS A 237 -18.22 -10.67 -9.65
N LYS A 238 -17.29 -9.95 -10.27
CA LYS A 238 -15.86 -10.32 -10.27
C LYS A 238 -15.27 -10.31 -8.86
N ALA A 239 -15.66 -9.34 -8.04
CA ALA A 239 -15.22 -9.27 -6.65
C ALA A 239 -15.77 -10.44 -5.83
N ALA A 240 -17.06 -10.77 -6.00
CA ALA A 240 -17.70 -11.90 -5.32
C ALA A 240 -17.06 -13.23 -5.71
N ASP A 241 -16.91 -13.51 -7.01
CA ASP A 241 -16.34 -14.75 -7.52
C ASP A 241 -14.92 -14.99 -7.01
N LEU A 242 -14.03 -13.97 -7.11
CA LEU A 242 -12.64 -14.10 -6.64
C LEU A 242 -12.54 -14.25 -5.13
N ALA A 243 -13.31 -13.48 -4.38
CA ALA A 243 -13.33 -13.60 -2.92
C ALA A 243 -13.81 -14.98 -2.48
N ASN A 244 -14.87 -15.52 -3.11
CA ASN A 244 -15.35 -16.88 -2.86
C ASN A 244 -14.30 -17.93 -3.19
N GLU A 245 -13.62 -17.81 -4.33
CA GLU A 245 -12.54 -18.73 -4.72
C GLU A 245 -11.42 -18.75 -3.66
N ILE A 246 -10.99 -17.60 -3.17
CA ILE A 246 -9.95 -17.51 -2.13
C ILE A 246 -10.42 -18.19 -0.84
N ILE A 247 -11.65 -17.90 -0.39
CA ILE A 247 -12.22 -18.47 0.84
C ILE A 247 -12.28 -20.00 0.77
N THR A 248 -12.65 -20.55 -0.40
CA THR A 248 -12.94 -21.99 -0.53
C THR A 248 -11.75 -22.83 -1.00
N THR A 249 -10.73 -22.22 -1.63
CA THR A 249 -9.72 -22.97 -2.39
C THR A 249 -8.28 -22.69 -1.93
N ALA A 250 -8.00 -21.48 -1.39
CA ALA A 250 -6.62 -21.05 -1.16
C ALA A 250 -5.96 -21.70 0.06
N GLY A 251 -6.72 -22.34 0.94
CA GLY A 251 -6.19 -23.03 2.14
C GLY A 251 -5.87 -22.09 3.31
N PHE A 252 -6.22 -20.79 3.23
CA PHE A 252 -6.16 -19.87 4.36
C PHE A 252 -7.26 -20.18 5.39
N GLY A 253 -7.08 -19.73 6.63
CA GLY A 253 -8.07 -19.89 7.69
C GLY A 253 -8.05 -18.72 8.66
N LEU A 254 -9.24 -18.31 9.12
CA LEU A 254 -9.33 -17.34 10.21
C LEU A 254 -8.70 -17.93 11.47
N VAL A 255 -7.79 -17.18 12.10
CA VAL A 255 -7.24 -17.61 13.40
C VAL A 255 -8.31 -17.48 14.49
N THR A 256 -8.33 -18.41 15.42
CA THR A 256 -9.36 -18.46 16.46
C THR A 256 -9.26 -17.29 17.42
N ASP A 257 -8.04 -16.94 17.83
CA ASP A 257 -7.77 -15.78 18.68
C ASP A 257 -7.30 -14.62 17.80
N PHE A 258 -8.09 -13.55 17.77
CA PHE A 258 -7.78 -12.34 17.02
C PHE A 258 -6.40 -11.74 17.32
N SER A 259 -5.96 -11.80 18.58
CA SER A 259 -4.65 -11.28 18.97
C SER A 259 -3.48 -11.99 18.30
N THR A 260 -3.67 -13.25 17.92
CA THR A 260 -2.63 -14.09 17.28
C THR A 260 -2.20 -13.53 15.92
N ILE A 261 -3.08 -12.82 15.19
CA ILE A 261 -2.74 -12.18 13.91
C ILE A 261 -1.53 -11.25 14.10
N TRP A 262 -1.45 -10.58 15.25
CA TRP A 262 -0.49 -9.51 15.53
C TRP A 262 0.68 -9.96 16.40
N THR A 263 0.45 -10.93 17.27
CA THR A 263 1.49 -11.47 18.15
C THR A 263 2.33 -12.58 17.49
N THR A 264 1.78 -13.20 16.44
CA THR A 264 2.43 -14.24 15.64
C THR A 264 2.39 -13.86 14.18
N GLN A 265 3.48 -13.37 13.64
CA GLN A 265 3.57 -12.91 12.25
C GLN A 265 3.43 -14.07 11.25
N ASN A 266 3.05 -13.77 10.01
CA ASN A 266 2.88 -14.74 8.92
C ASN A 266 1.85 -15.86 9.24
N THR A 267 0.78 -15.53 9.97
CA THR A 267 -0.26 -16.49 10.35
C THR A 267 -0.98 -17.08 9.14
N ASN A 268 -1.78 -18.13 9.36
CA ASN A 268 -2.62 -18.71 8.31
C ASN A 268 -3.73 -17.76 7.81
N GLU A 269 -4.03 -16.71 8.53
CA GLU A 269 -4.97 -15.66 8.11
C GLU A 269 -4.30 -14.61 7.21
N ALA A 270 -2.99 -14.38 7.35
CA ALA A 270 -2.25 -13.43 6.54
C ALA A 270 -2.10 -13.93 5.09
N ILE A 271 -2.38 -13.08 4.12
CA ILE A 271 -2.21 -13.35 2.69
C ILE A 271 -0.97 -12.62 2.16
N PHE A 272 -0.79 -11.37 2.56
CA PHE A 272 0.40 -10.58 2.24
C PHE A 272 0.74 -9.64 3.38
N GLU A 273 2.02 -9.67 3.78
CA GLU A 273 2.59 -8.81 4.83
C GLU A 273 3.88 -8.14 4.34
N ILE A 274 4.09 -6.88 4.67
CA ILE A 274 5.40 -6.24 4.54
C ILE A 274 6.22 -6.69 5.74
N GLN A 275 7.36 -7.35 5.47
CA GLN A 275 8.21 -7.94 6.50
C GLN A 275 9.11 -6.88 7.12
N PHE A 276 9.19 -6.89 8.43
CA PHE A 276 10.12 -6.09 9.22
C PHE A 276 10.89 -7.01 10.17
N ASP A 277 12.06 -6.57 10.56
CA ASP A 277 12.93 -7.29 11.50
C ASP A 277 13.72 -6.29 12.38
N ASP A 278 14.65 -6.80 13.17
CA ASP A 278 15.47 -5.97 14.07
C ASP A 278 16.48 -5.07 13.34
N GLN A 279 16.76 -5.34 12.06
CA GLN A 279 17.65 -4.55 11.22
C GLN A 279 16.89 -3.56 10.34
N ALA A 280 15.66 -3.91 9.98
CA ALA A 280 14.76 -3.11 9.16
C ALA A 280 13.44 -2.94 9.91
N THR A 281 13.45 -2.03 10.88
CA THR A 281 12.36 -1.86 11.84
C THR A 281 11.13 -1.17 11.24
N ASN A 282 9.95 -1.51 11.78
CA ASN A 282 8.68 -0.90 11.42
C ASN A 282 8.54 0.49 12.06
N PRO A 283 8.54 1.57 11.25
CA PRO A 283 8.45 2.93 11.79
C PRO A 283 7.15 3.19 12.57
N LEU A 284 6.02 2.60 12.15
CA LEU A 284 4.75 2.77 12.85
C LEU A 284 4.74 2.04 14.18
N ALA A 285 5.18 0.79 14.23
CA ALA A 285 5.24 0.01 15.47
C ALA A 285 6.12 0.70 16.53
N ALA A 286 7.20 1.34 16.12
CA ALA A 286 8.09 2.07 17.01
C ALA A 286 7.41 3.23 17.76
N VAL A 287 6.36 3.83 17.18
CA VAL A 287 5.73 5.07 17.67
C VAL A 287 4.23 4.92 18.00
N ALA A 288 3.68 3.71 17.91
CA ALA A 288 2.24 3.43 18.05
C ALA A 288 1.84 2.76 19.38
N ASN A 289 2.79 2.50 20.27
CA ASN A 289 2.56 1.76 21.50
C ASN A 289 3.04 2.51 22.75
N ASP A 290 2.75 1.95 23.93
CA ASP A 290 3.07 2.53 25.25
C ASP A 290 4.58 2.47 25.54
N ASN A 291 5.32 3.38 24.94
CA ASN A 291 6.76 3.53 25.09
C ASN A 291 7.16 5.02 25.11
N ALA A 292 8.44 5.29 25.33
CA ALA A 292 8.98 6.66 25.43
C ALA A 292 8.94 7.42 24.09
N SER A 293 8.83 6.72 22.94
CA SER A 293 8.85 7.29 21.60
C SER A 293 7.45 7.42 21.00
N VAL A 294 6.38 7.19 21.77
CA VAL A 294 5.01 7.21 21.26
C VAL A 294 4.63 8.56 20.65
N LEU A 295 4.16 8.52 19.41
CA LEU A 295 3.63 9.67 18.67
C LEU A 295 2.14 9.53 18.39
N PHE A 296 1.64 8.30 18.16
CA PHE A 296 0.26 8.04 17.79
C PHE A 296 -0.45 7.20 18.84
N PHE A 297 -1.62 7.68 19.22
CA PHE A 297 -2.53 7.01 20.15
C PHE A 297 -3.81 6.63 19.43
N ALA A 298 -4.52 5.60 19.88
CA ALA A 298 -5.94 5.53 19.64
C ALA A 298 -6.60 6.83 20.17
N LYS A 299 -7.61 7.34 19.48
CA LYS A 299 -8.18 8.68 19.74
C LYS A 299 -8.47 8.92 21.22
N ASP A 300 -9.30 8.07 21.82
CA ASP A 300 -9.67 8.08 23.25
C ASP A 300 -10.49 6.81 23.58
N SER A 301 -11.14 6.78 24.75
CA SER A 301 -12.00 5.67 25.18
C SER A 301 -13.23 5.46 24.29
N THR A 302 -13.71 6.49 23.60
CA THR A 302 -14.94 6.40 22.79
C THR A 302 -14.79 5.47 21.59
N ILE A 303 -13.56 5.26 21.09
CA ILE A 303 -13.27 4.27 20.06
C ILE A 303 -13.64 2.86 20.51
N GLN A 304 -13.52 2.56 21.82
CA GLN A 304 -13.97 1.27 22.36
C GLN A 304 -15.48 1.07 22.27
N ASP A 305 -16.27 2.15 22.16
CA ASP A 305 -17.72 2.09 22.08
C ASP A 305 -18.22 1.61 20.70
N LEU A 306 -17.33 1.58 19.69
CA LEU A 306 -17.60 0.89 18.43
C LEU A 306 -17.75 -0.63 18.62
N TYR A 307 -17.14 -1.19 19.65
CA TYR A 307 -17.21 -2.59 20.01
C TYR A 307 -18.21 -2.82 21.14
N SER A 308 -19.08 -3.81 20.99
CA SER A 308 -19.90 -4.24 22.13
C SER A 308 -19.00 -4.76 23.27
N PRO A 309 -19.47 -4.75 24.53
CA PRO A 309 -18.70 -5.30 25.65
C PRO A 309 -18.30 -6.77 25.48
N GLN A 310 -19.02 -7.55 24.66
CA GLN A 310 -18.80 -8.95 24.36
C GLN A 310 -17.82 -9.18 23.22
N ASP A 311 -17.51 -8.14 22.42
CA ASP A 311 -16.60 -8.26 21.30
C ASP A 311 -15.18 -8.53 21.77
N LYS A 312 -14.66 -9.71 21.42
CA LYS A 312 -13.33 -10.19 21.84
C LYS A 312 -12.19 -9.32 21.29
N ARG A 313 -12.43 -8.52 20.25
CA ARG A 313 -11.43 -7.60 19.65
C ARG A 313 -11.24 -6.34 20.47
N ARG A 314 -12.26 -5.92 21.24
CA ARG A 314 -12.34 -4.61 21.92
C ARG A 314 -11.09 -4.28 22.73
N ALA A 315 -10.74 -5.17 23.69
CA ALA A 315 -9.64 -4.93 24.63
C ALA A 315 -8.25 -5.00 23.97
N PHE A 316 -8.13 -5.78 22.90
CA PHE A 316 -6.87 -5.92 22.18
C PHE A 316 -6.67 -4.76 21.20
N THR A 317 -7.67 -4.45 20.36
CA THR A 317 -7.54 -3.42 19.31
C THR A 317 -7.28 -2.05 19.92
N VAL A 318 -8.04 -1.68 20.96
CA VAL A 318 -7.89 -0.40 21.67
C VAL A 318 -7.41 -0.67 23.09
N LYS A 319 -6.10 -0.79 23.22
CA LYS A 319 -5.45 -1.19 24.46
C LYS A 319 -5.31 0.00 25.41
N LYS A 320 -5.84 -0.13 26.61
CA LYS A 320 -5.60 0.84 27.68
C LYS A 320 -4.16 0.68 28.19
N GLY A 321 -3.40 1.76 28.17
CA GLY A 321 -2.02 1.81 28.64
C GLY A 321 -1.84 2.73 29.83
N SER A 322 -0.62 3.23 30.00
CA SER A 322 -0.24 4.13 31.08
C SER A 322 -0.94 5.51 30.95
N LYS A 323 -1.07 6.23 32.07
CA LYS A 323 -1.60 7.62 32.13
C LYS A 323 -2.97 7.81 31.48
N ASN A 324 -3.84 6.78 31.51
CA ASN A 324 -5.15 6.78 30.86
C ASN A 324 -5.12 7.03 29.33
N ASN A 325 -4.01 6.78 28.67
CA ASN A 325 -3.93 6.78 27.22
C ASN A 325 -4.43 5.45 26.67
N TYR A 326 -4.87 5.48 25.40
CA TYR A 326 -5.27 4.32 24.64
C TYR A 326 -4.32 4.14 23.45
N PHE A 327 -3.93 2.91 23.16
CA PHE A 327 -2.92 2.55 22.17
C PHE A 327 -3.49 1.62 21.11
N MET A 328 -2.85 1.61 19.95
CA MET A 328 -3.17 0.70 18.85
C MET A 328 -2.60 -0.70 19.15
N GLY A 329 -3.44 -1.61 19.65
CA GLY A 329 -3.02 -2.95 20.09
C GLY A 329 -2.45 -3.84 18.98
N LYS A 330 -2.71 -3.50 17.72
CA LYS A 330 -2.22 -4.26 16.55
C LYS A 330 -0.72 -4.12 16.28
N PHE A 331 0.01 -3.37 17.12
CA PHE A 331 1.47 -3.21 17.01
C PHE A 331 2.17 -3.67 18.29
N PRO A 332 2.03 -4.96 18.71
CA PRO A 332 2.59 -5.44 19.97
C PRO A 332 4.12 -5.55 19.96
N ASN A 333 4.75 -5.80 18.81
CA ASN A 333 6.20 -6.00 18.69
C ASN A 333 6.90 -4.67 18.35
N PHE A 334 7.07 -3.81 19.35
CA PHE A 334 7.59 -2.45 19.21
C PHE A 334 8.98 -2.22 19.82
N SER A 335 9.56 -3.23 20.50
CA SER A 335 10.90 -3.14 21.10
C SER A 335 11.60 -4.51 21.09
N PRO A 336 12.41 -4.81 20.05
CA PRO A 336 12.60 -4.03 18.81
C PRO A 336 11.30 -3.92 18.00
N ALA A 337 11.21 -2.86 17.15
CA ALA A 337 10.02 -2.62 16.34
C ALA A 337 10.00 -3.53 15.10
N SER A 338 9.87 -4.84 15.32
CA SER A 338 9.92 -5.88 14.28
C SER A 338 8.54 -6.37 13.84
N GLN A 339 7.47 -5.63 14.17
CA GLN A 339 6.11 -5.97 13.76
C GLN A 339 5.96 -5.90 12.25
N ASN A 340 5.57 -7.00 11.60
CA ASN A 340 5.16 -6.98 10.20
C ASN A 340 3.90 -6.12 10.03
N LEU A 341 3.75 -5.53 8.85
CA LEU A 341 2.51 -4.87 8.48
C LEU A 341 1.67 -5.81 7.62
N THR A 342 0.55 -6.24 8.15
CA THR A 342 -0.45 -7.02 7.40
C THR A 342 -1.17 -6.08 6.42
N VAL A 343 -1.03 -6.36 5.11
CA VAL A 343 -1.64 -5.56 4.03
C VAL A 343 -2.91 -6.20 3.52
N ILE A 344 -2.94 -7.53 3.44
CA ILE A 344 -4.11 -8.30 2.99
C ILE A 344 -4.25 -9.53 3.87
N ARG A 345 -5.44 -9.76 4.40
CA ARG A 345 -5.77 -10.93 5.23
C ARG A 345 -7.16 -11.49 4.95
N LEU A 346 -7.36 -12.74 5.29
CA LEU A 346 -8.54 -13.50 4.94
C LEU A 346 -9.86 -12.89 5.46
N ALA A 347 -9.85 -12.30 6.65
CA ALA A 347 -11.06 -11.66 7.19
C ALA A 347 -11.57 -10.52 6.28
N GLU A 348 -10.66 -9.74 5.69
CA GLU A 348 -11.04 -8.72 4.71
C GLU A 348 -11.70 -9.36 3.47
N ILE A 349 -11.19 -10.50 3.00
CA ILE A 349 -11.75 -11.24 1.84
C ILE A 349 -13.16 -11.74 2.16
N TYR A 350 -13.42 -12.23 3.36
CA TYR A 350 -14.77 -12.56 3.80
C TYR A 350 -15.72 -11.36 3.74
N LEU A 351 -15.27 -10.19 4.18
CA LEU A 351 -16.09 -8.97 4.18
C LEU A 351 -16.26 -8.39 2.76
N ILE A 352 -15.27 -8.54 1.88
CA ILE A 352 -15.40 -8.25 0.45
C ILE A 352 -16.46 -9.16 -0.18
N HIS A 353 -16.42 -10.47 0.10
CA HIS A 353 -17.42 -11.42 -0.39
C HIS A 353 -18.83 -11.09 0.14
N ALA A 354 -18.95 -10.81 1.42
CA ALA A 354 -20.24 -10.47 2.04
C ALA A 354 -20.91 -9.28 1.33
N GLU A 355 -20.17 -8.20 1.10
CA GLU A 355 -20.68 -7.02 0.39
C GLU A 355 -20.99 -7.32 -1.08
N ALA A 356 -20.00 -7.87 -1.79
CA ALA A 356 -20.11 -8.07 -3.23
C ALA A 356 -21.21 -9.07 -3.58
N GLN A 357 -21.30 -10.19 -2.85
CA GLN A 357 -22.32 -11.22 -3.09
C GLN A 357 -23.73 -10.70 -2.80
N ALA A 358 -23.94 -9.96 -1.71
CA ALA A 358 -25.23 -9.36 -1.41
C ALA A 358 -25.71 -8.40 -2.52
N ARG A 359 -24.78 -7.62 -3.09
CA ARG A 359 -25.07 -6.72 -4.21
C ARG A 359 -25.34 -7.46 -5.51
N VAL A 360 -24.62 -8.57 -5.79
CA VAL A 360 -24.91 -9.47 -6.95
C VAL A 360 -26.31 -10.07 -6.84
N ASP A 361 -26.65 -10.56 -5.64
CA ASP A 361 -27.95 -11.20 -5.38
C ASP A 361 -29.10 -10.20 -5.20
N ASN A 362 -28.77 -8.91 -5.10
CA ASN A 362 -29.68 -7.82 -4.75
C ASN A 362 -30.53 -8.15 -3.50
N SER A 363 -29.95 -8.86 -2.55
CA SER A 363 -30.62 -9.34 -1.33
C SER A 363 -29.62 -9.80 -0.28
N VAL A 364 -30.06 -9.99 0.95
CA VAL A 364 -29.28 -10.63 2.01
C VAL A 364 -29.31 -12.15 1.81
N SER A 365 -28.50 -12.65 0.87
CA SER A 365 -28.41 -14.09 0.61
C SER A 365 -27.67 -14.82 1.74
N THR A 366 -27.93 -16.13 1.87
CA THR A 366 -27.23 -17.01 2.82
C THR A 366 -25.72 -17.00 2.60
N ALA A 367 -25.27 -16.93 1.34
CA ALA A 367 -23.84 -16.89 1.00
C ALA A 367 -23.18 -15.60 1.52
N ALA A 368 -23.78 -14.44 1.24
CA ALA A 368 -23.31 -13.17 1.73
C ALA A 368 -23.30 -13.10 3.27
N TYR A 369 -24.40 -13.53 3.89
CA TYR A 369 -24.51 -13.57 5.35
C TYR A 369 -23.47 -14.49 5.99
N ASN A 370 -23.24 -15.70 5.46
CA ASN A 370 -22.26 -16.62 6.02
C ASN A 370 -20.84 -16.05 6.03
N SER A 371 -20.50 -15.21 5.06
CA SER A 371 -19.20 -14.53 5.04
C SER A 371 -19.08 -13.46 6.12
N LEU A 372 -20.09 -12.64 6.32
CA LEU A 372 -20.12 -11.71 7.46
C LEU A 372 -20.09 -12.46 8.79
N LYS A 373 -20.93 -13.51 8.90
CA LYS A 373 -21.04 -14.35 10.09
C LYS A 373 -19.71 -14.97 10.48
N ALA A 374 -18.88 -15.42 9.54
CA ALA A 374 -17.60 -16.05 9.86
C ALA A 374 -16.67 -15.10 10.65
N VAL A 375 -16.63 -13.81 10.30
CA VAL A 375 -15.86 -12.80 11.01
C VAL A 375 -16.50 -12.49 12.37
N GLN A 376 -17.82 -12.33 12.42
CA GLN A 376 -18.57 -12.08 13.65
C GLN A 376 -18.49 -13.25 14.64
N ASP A 377 -18.53 -14.51 14.18
CA ASP A 377 -18.39 -15.71 15.02
C ASP A 377 -17.03 -15.69 15.75
N ARG A 378 -15.95 -15.39 15.03
CA ARG A 378 -14.63 -15.29 15.62
C ARG A 378 -14.60 -14.18 16.69
N ALA A 379 -15.23 -13.03 16.41
CA ALA A 379 -15.34 -11.91 17.35
C ALA A 379 -16.31 -12.16 18.51
N GLY A 380 -17.18 -13.16 18.42
CA GLY A 380 -18.20 -13.49 19.44
C GLY A 380 -19.40 -12.55 19.46
N VAL A 381 -19.73 -11.94 18.32
CA VAL A 381 -20.79 -10.89 18.18
C VAL A 381 -21.79 -11.19 17.06
N THR A 382 -21.95 -12.45 16.70
CA THR A 382 -22.85 -12.86 15.62
C THR A 382 -24.30 -12.48 15.92
N VAL A 383 -24.97 -11.92 14.94
CA VAL A 383 -26.40 -11.66 14.97
C VAL A 383 -27.12 -12.48 13.90
N PRO A 384 -28.39 -12.91 14.12
CA PRO A 384 -29.14 -13.68 13.13
C PRO A 384 -29.35 -12.92 11.82
N ILE A 385 -29.44 -13.63 10.70
CA ILE A 385 -29.71 -13.05 9.38
C ILE A 385 -30.99 -12.19 9.37
N SER A 386 -31.99 -12.57 10.16
CA SER A 386 -33.26 -11.83 10.31
C SER A 386 -33.12 -10.44 10.90
N THR A 387 -31.96 -10.10 11.48
CA THR A 387 -31.64 -8.76 11.98
C THR A 387 -31.55 -7.74 10.85
N TYR A 388 -31.16 -8.19 9.65
CA TYR A 388 -30.97 -7.33 8.50
C TYR A 388 -32.28 -7.20 7.71
N SER A 389 -32.97 -6.05 7.89
CA SER A 389 -34.30 -5.82 7.31
C SER A 389 -34.31 -5.72 5.77
N ASN A 390 -33.17 -5.33 5.18
CA ASN A 390 -33.00 -5.16 3.73
C ASN A 390 -31.51 -5.15 3.35
N LEU A 391 -31.24 -5.09 2.04
CA LEU A 391 -29.88 -5.06 1.49
C LEU A 391 -29.04 -3.90 2.07
N GLU A 392 -29.59 -2.70 2.14
CA GLU A 392 -28.84 -1.52 2.60
C GLU A 392 -28.44 -1.63 4.09
N ALA A 393 -29.33 -2.15 4.92
CA ALA A 393 -29.04 -2.44 6.34
C ALA A 393 -27.90 -3.48 6.47
N PHE A 394 -27.91 -4.50 5.61
CA PHE A 394 -26.84 -5.50 5.59
C PHE A 394 -25.51 -4.90 5.12
N ILE A 395 -25.50 -4.11 4.03
CA ILE A 395 -24.29 -3.45 3.54
C ILE A 395 -23.70 -2.51 4.59
N THR A 396 -24.56 -1.75 5.28
CA THR A 396 -24.13 -0.88 6.39
C THR A 396 -23.45 -1.72 7.49
N ALA A 397 -24.07 -2.84 7.89
CA ALA A 397 -23.49 -3.74 8.89
C ALA A 397 -22.15 -4.34 8.45
N VAL A 398 -21.98 -4.67 7.16
CA VAL A 398 -20.69 -5.13 6.61
C VAL A 398 -19.64 -4.03 6.70
N GLN A 399 -19.97 -2.76 6.42
CA GLN A 399 -19.02 -1.64 6.54
C GLN A 399 -18.64 -1.39 8.01
N GLU A 400 -19.59 -1.45 8.93
CA GLU A 400 -19.31 -1.34 10.37
C GLU A 400 -18.45 -2.50 10.88
N GLU A 401 -18.67 -3.71 10.35
CA GLU A 401 -17.83 -4.86 10.67
C GLU A 401 -16.41 -4.71 10.10
N LYS A 402 -16.27 -4.18 8.88
CA LYS A 402 -14.97 -3.82 8.30
C LYS A 402 -14.23 -2.80 9.14
N GLU A 403 -14.90 -1.75 9.62
CA GLU A 403 -14.29 -0.75 10.50
C GLU A 403 -13.74 -1.40 11.78
N LYS A 404 -14.52 -2.25 12.46
CA LYS A 404 -14.10 -2.95 13.68
C LYS A 404 -12.95 -3.91 13.41
N GLU A 405 -13.05 -4.66 12.34
CA GLU A 405 -12.09 -5.68 11.96
C GLU A 405 -10.76 -5.09 11.48
N LEU A 406 -10.80 -4.05 10.63
CA LEU A 406 -9.64 -3.47 9.94
C LEU A 406 -9.14 -2.16 10.59
N MET A 407 -9.67 -1.75 11.74
CA MET A 407 -9.21 -0.56 12.46
C MET A 407 -7.69 -0.60 12.66
N PHE A 408 -7.01 0.50 12.39
CA PHE A 408 -5.55 0.68 12.40
C PHE A 408 -4.79 -0.07 11.29
N GLU A 409 -5.49 -0.46 10.21
CA GLU A 409 -4.89 -1.05 9.00
C GLU A 409 -4.93 -0.09 7.79
N GLY A 410 -5.48 1.13 7.97
CA GLY A 410 -5.50 2.18 6.94
C GLY A 410 -6.62 2.05 5.90
N GLU A 411 -7.64 1.21 6.15
CA GLU A 411 -8.67 0.87 5.16
C GLU A 411 -10.01 1.58 5.37
N THR A 412 -10.38 1.91 6.60
CA THR A 412 -11.72 2.41 6.95
C THR A 412 -12.09 3.68 6.20
N TRP A 413 -11.18 4.64 6.09
CA TRP A 413 -11.44 5.88 5.36
C TRP A 413 -11.81 5.61 3.89
N PHE A 414 -11.09 4.73 3.23
CA PHE A 414 -11.32 4.43 1.81
C PHE A 414 -12.62 3.66 1.59
N ASP A 415 -12.98 2.73 2.47
CA ASP A 415 -14.27 2.04 2.41
C ASP A 415 -15.44 3.00 2.64
N TYR A 416 -15.34 3.91 3.60
CA TYR A 416 -16.36 4.92 3.85
C TYR A 416 -16.47 5.97 2.76
N SER A 417 -15.33 6.35 2.14
CA SER A 417 -15.32 7.25 0.99
C SER A 417 -15.98 6.60 -0.23
N ARG A 418 -15.59 5.37 -0.56
CA ARG A 418 -16.14 4.59 -1.68
C ARG A 418 -17.65 4.40 -1.58
N THR A 419 -18.16 4.14 -0.39
CA THR A 419 -19.59 3.91 -0.13
C THR A 419 -20.36 5.19 0.17
N LYS A 420 -19.69 6.33 0.26
CA LYS A 420 -20.21 7.63 0.71
C LYS A 420 -20.78 7.62 2.15
N LEU A 421 -20.52 6.56 2.92
CA LEU A 421 -20.91 6.48 4.32
C LEU A 421 -20.22 7.56 5.16
N ALA A 422 -19.01 7.99 4.77
CA ALA A 422 -18.30 9.09 5.42
C ALA A 422 -19.15 10.36 5.54
N LEU A 423 -19.94 10.71 4.53
CA LEU A 423 -20.82 11.88 4.54
C LEU A 423 -21.94 11.82 5.60
N ARG A 424 -22.30 10.61 6.04
CA ARG A 424 -23.29 10.39 7.11
C ARG A 424 -22.66 10.23 8.49
N LYS A 425 -21.38 9.86 8.52
CA LYS A 425 -20.66 9.53 9.76
C LYS A 425 -19.94 10.75 10.35
N TYR A 426 -19.43 11.64 9.51
CA TYR A 426 -18.60 12.76 9.96
C TYR A 426 -19.27 14.09 9.67
N ASP A 427 -19.72 14.78 10.73
CA ASP A 427 -20.38 16.11 10.63
C ASP A 427 -19.47 17.19 10.02
N THR A 428 -18.15 16.98 10.10
CA THR A 428 -17.13 17.85 9.49
C THR A 428 -17.07 17.73 7.98
N LEU A 429 -17.66 16.68 7.40
CA LEU A 429 -17.60 16.36 5.99
C LEU A 429 -18.93 16.75 5.32
N THR A 430 -18.99 17.96 4.79
CA THR A 430 -20.23 18.55 4.23
C THR A 430 -20.39 18.30 2.72
N ASP A 431 -19.35 17.81 2.04
CA ASP A 431 -19.33 17.66 0.58
C ASP A 431 -18.47 16.47 0.17
N GLU A 432 -18.94 15.70 -0.84
CA GLU A 432 -18.23 14.52 -1.36
C GLU A 432 -16.87 14.84 -1.99
N ARG A 433 -16.63 16.11 -2.36
CA ARG A 433 -15.32 16.55 -2.87
C ARG A 433 -14.18 16.30 -1.88
N TYR A 434 -14.47 16.33 -0.59
CA TYR A 434 -13.50 16.12 0.49
C TYR A 434 -13.30 14.65 0.88
N LEU A 435 -13.93 13.71 0.14
CA LEU A 435 -13.65 12.26 0.27
C LEU A 435 -12.29 11.89 -0.33
N LEU A 436 -11.70 12.77 -1.15
CA LEU A 436 -10.39 12.62 -1.74
C LEU A 436 -9.37 13.51 -1.03
N TYR A 437 -8.12 13.16 -1.14
CA TYR A 437 -7.03 14.04 -0.71
C TYR A 437 -6.66 15.04 -1.81
N PRO A 438 -6.14 16.23 -1.45
CA PRO A 438 -5.67 17.19 -2.43
C PRO A 438 -4.42 16.66 -3.16
N ILE A 439 -4.33 16.94 -4.46
CA ILE A 439 -3.07 16.78 -5.20
C ILE A 439 -2.04 17.74 -4.57
N PRO A 440 -0.83 17.27 -4.23
CA PRO A 440 0.16 18.13 -3.60
C PRO A 440 0.50 19.34 -4.49
N SER A 441 0.41 20.55 -3.93
CA SER A 441 0.63 21.79 -4.69
C SER A 441 2.00 21.86 -5.38
N ALA A 442 3.02 21.27 -4.75
CA ALA A 442 4.36 21.17 -5.35
C ALA A 442 4.37 20.36 -6.64
N GLN A 443 3.50 19.35 -6.79
CA GLN A 443 3.40 18.56 -8.02
C GLN A 443 2.68 19.34 -9.13
N ILE A 444 1.65 20.10 -8.78
CA ILE A 444 0.95 20.96 -9.72
C ILE A 444 1.88 22.07 -10.23
N ALA A 445 2.73 22.63 -9.35
CA ALA A 445 3.69 23.68 -9.71
C ALA A 445 4.79 23.22 -10.69
N LEU A 446 5.01 21.92 -10.86
CA LEU A 446 5.96 21.38 -11.84
C LEU A 446 5.46 21.46 -13.29
N GLY A 447 4.24 21.91 -13.52
CA GLY A 447 3.68 22.08 -14.88
C GLY A 447 3.35 20.77 -15.61
N THR A 448 3.10 19.72 -14.86
CA THR A 448 2.88 18.35 -15.37
C THR A 448 1.49 18.10 -15.96
N GLY A 449 0.70 19.14 -16.23
CA GLY A 449 -0.70 18.96 -16.66
C GLY A 449 -1.61 18.38 -15.56
N LEU A 450 -1.19 18.46 -14.28
CA LEU A 450 -2.00 18.10 -13.13
C LEU A 450 -2.96 19.23 -12.78
N THR A 451 -4.19 18.88 -12.47
CA THR A 451 -5.20 19.81 -11.95
C THR A 451 -5.62 19.39 -10.54
N GLN A 452 -5.95 20.35 -9.69
CA GLN A 452 -6.36 20.08 -8.32
C GLN A 452 -7.69 19.32 -8.28
N ASN A 453 -7.88 18.49 -7.25
CA ASN A 453 -9.18 17.92 -6.94
C ASN A 453 -10.18 19.04 -6.56
N PRO A 454 -11.46 18.94 -6.97
CA PRO A 454 -12.46 19.93 -6.61
C PRO A 454 -12.54 20.11 -5.09
N GLY A 455 -12.60 21.36 -4.64
CA GLY A 455 -12.70 21.70 -3.21
C GLY A 455 -11.39 22.14 -2.56
N TYR A 456 -10.25 22.04 -3.28
CA TYR A 456 -8.92 22.39 -2.76
C TYR A 456 -8.27 23.53 -3.55
#